data_3a6a18e5051a94c6e14574f1266393b7
#
_entry.id   3a6a18e5051a94c6e14574f1266393b7
#
_cell.length_a   1.000
_cell.length_b   1.000
_cell.length_c   1.000
_cell.angle_alpha   90.00
_cell.angle_beta   90.00
_cell.angle_gamma   90.00
#
_symmetry.space_group_name_H-M   'P 1'
#
loop_
_entity.id
_entity.type
_entity.pdbx_description
1 polymer ?
#
loop_
_entity_poly.entity_id
_entity_poly.type
_entity_poly.pdbx_seq_one_letter_code
_entity_poly.pdbx_strand_id
1 'polypeptide(L)'
;MQERAKPNNLIEGATGEWEVVIGMEVHAQVTSNAKLFSGASTEFGGVPNSHVSLVDAAMPGMLPVINEGCLAQAICTGLGLKAKVNLNSIFDRKNYFYPDLPQGYQISQYKNPLVGEGEVVVDLLGGERVIVGIERLHLEQDAGKSLHDQHPQFSYVDLNRSGVALMEIVSKPDLRSSEQAKAFLTKLRSIMRYLGTCDGNMEQGSLRADVNVSVRRPGEKLGTRCEIKNVNSIRFIGQAIEHEARRQIEIIEEGGAIVQETRLFDAKTGTTRPMRTKEEAHDYRYFPDPDLLPLELTQDYVDRLAEDLPELPDAKRARFIADYGLSPYDADVLIAEKESADYFESVAKGRDAKQAANWVINELFGRLNKEGRGIGDSTVTADQLRSIIDLIKSGTISGKIAKDVFDIVWNEGGDPKSIVEKRGLTQVTDLAAIEKAVDDVIAANPEKAEQVKAKPALAGWFVGQVMKATGGKASPQAVNELLKKKLGIA
;
A
#
# COMPACT_ATOMS: atom_id res chain seq x y z
N MET A 1 30.65 -1.29 -30.05
CA MET A 1 29.21 -1.09 -30.00
C MET A 1 28.72 -1.92 -28.83
N GLN A 2 28.41 -1.29 -27.68
CA GLN A 2 27.78 -1.99 -26.56
C GLN A 2 26.35 -2.29 -26.98
N GLU A 3 25.97 -3.56 -27.03
CA GLU A 3 24.60 -3.98 -27.15
C GLU A 3 23.82 -3.35 -25.97
N ARG A 4 22.92 -2.41 -26.30
CA ARG A 4 21.93 -1.94 -25.32
C ARG A 4 21.13 -3.16 -24.93
N ALA A 5 21.15 -3.51 -23.63
CA ALA A 5 20.26 -4.52 -23.07
C ALA A 5 18.84 -4.24 -23.59
N LYS A 6 18.21 -5.25 -24.22
CA LYS A 6 16.82 -5.15 -24.67
C LYS A 6 15.96 -4.76 -23.47
N PRO A 7 15.06 -3.79 -23.59
CA PRO A 7 14.11 -3.53 -22.52
C PRO A 7 13.29 -4.81 -22.29
N ASN A 8 13.28 -5.30 -21.07
CA ASN A 8 12.67 -6.56 -20.63
C ASN A 8 11.12 -6.56 -20.72
N ASN A 9 10.53 -5.52 -21.36
CA ASN A 9 9.10 -5.19 -21.33
C ASN A 9 8.41 -5.39 -22.69
N LEU A 10 9.04 -6.12 -23.62
CA LEU A 10 8.44 -6.42 -24.91
C LEU A 10 7.68 -7.75 -24.85
N ILE A 11 6.52 -7.78 -25.51
CA ILE A 11 5.69 -8.97 -25.64
C ILE A 11 6.00 -9.59 -27.00
N GLU A 12 6.39 -10.85 -26.99
CA GLU A 12 6.62 -11.61 -28.23
C GLU A 12 5.28 -12.03 -28.83
N GLY A 13 5.00 -11.61 -30.05
CA GLY A 13 3.89 -12.03 -30.89
C GLY A 13 4.36 -12.96 -32.03
N ALA A 14 3.44 -13.44 -32.85
CA ALA A 14 3.76 -14.34 -33.98
C ALA A 14 4.61 -13.64 -35.06
N THR A 15 4.49 -12.31 -35.20
CA THR A 15 5.18 -11.53 -36.24
C THR A 15 6.29 -10.63 -35.68
N GLY A 16 6.70 -10.81 -34.41
CA GLY A 16 7.78 -10.09 -33.75
C GLY A 16 7.36 -9.40 -32.46
N GLU A 17 8.25 -8.55 -31.93
CA GLU A 17 8.10 -7.92 -30.62
C GLU A 17 7.10 -6.75 -30.62
N TRP A 18 6.34 -6.62 -29.55
CA TRP A 18 5.36 -5.58 -29.30
C TRP A 18 5.65 -4.83 -28.00
N GLU A 19 5.43 -3.53 -27.99
CA GLU A 19 5.45 -2.69 -26.80
C GLU A 19 4.02 -2.42 -26.33
N VAL A 20 3.73 -2.74 -25.07
CA VAL A 20 2.47 -2.29 -24.43
C VAL A 20 2.64 -0.88 -23.92
N VAL A 21 1.62 -0.04 -24.08
CA VAL A 21 1.57 1.33 -23.59
C VAL A 21 0.34 1.47 -22.69
N ILE A 22 0.56 1.90 -21.47
CA ILE A 22 -0.45 1.93 -20.43
C ILE A 22 -0.52 3.32 -19.81
N GLY A 23 -1.74 3.84 -19.69
CA GLY A 23 -2.12 4.98 -18.86
C GLY A 23 -3.16 4.56 -17.84
N MET A 24 -3.24 5.27 -16.74
CA MET A 24 -4.19 4.97 -15.65
C MET A 24 -4.97 6.20 -15.24
N GLU A 25 -6.24 6.02 -14.96
CA GLU A 25 -7.13 6.99 -14.32
C GLU A 25 -7.47 6.44 -12.93
N VAL A 26 -7.00 7.11 -11.89
CA VAL A 26 -7.15 6.64 -10.50
C VAL A 26 -8.10 7.56 -9.77
N HIS A 27 -9.20 6.99 -9.29
CA HIS A 27 -10.21 7.69 -8.51
C HIS A 27 -10.00 7.38 -7.03
N ALA A 28 -9.78 8.41 -6.23
CA ALA A 28 -9.52 8.32 -4.80
C ALA A 28 -10.51 9.17 -4.01
N GLN A 29 -11.33 8.55 -3.16
CA GLN A 29 -12.21 9.28 -2.27
C GLN A 29 -11.39 10.04 -1.24
N VAL A 30 -11.70 11.32 -1.08
CA VAL A 30 -11.04 12.19 -0.11
C VAL A 30 -11.47 11.81 1.30
N THR A 31 -10.52 11.69 2.20
CA THR A 31 -10.77 11.45 3.63
C THR A 31 -11.36 12.70 4.27
N SER A 32 -12.67 12.79 4.32
CA SER A 32 -13.41 13.91 4.92
C SER A 32 -14.66 13.37 5.60
N ASN A 33 -15.08 13.97 6.70
CA ASN A 33 -16.31 13.60 7.37
C ASN A 33 -17.58 14.18 6.72
N ALA A 34 -17.41 15.11 5.80
CA ALA A 34 -18.47 15.74 5.02
C ALA A 34 -18.18 15.67 3.53
N LYS A 35 -19.21 15.67 2.72
CA LYS A 35 -19.13 15.60 1.26
C LYS A 35 -18.55 16.85 0.62
N LEU A 36 -18.29 16.82 -0.70
CA LEU A 36 -17.63 17.91 -1.42
C LEU A 36 -18.45 19.21 -1.41
N PHE A 37 -19.76 19.10 -1.52
CA PHE A 37 -20.65 20.26 -1.63
C PHE A 37 -21.79 20.27 -0.61
N SER A 38 -21.74 19.42 0.40
CA SER A 38 -22.74 19.35 1.46
C SER A 38 -22.14 18.85 2.78
N GLY A 39 -22.86 19.08 3.88
CA GLY A 39 -22.47 18.61 5.20
C GLY A 39 -22.90 17.16 5.51
N ALA A 40 -23.43 16.41 4.55
CA ALA A 40 -23.82 15.03 4.77
C ALA A 40 -22.58 14.14 5.05
N SER A 41 -22.77 13.09 5.88
CA SER A 41 -21.70 12.17 6.27
C SER A 41 -21.14 11.39 5.07
N THR A 42 -19.86 11.10 5.11
CA THR A 42 -19.15 10.23 4.17
C THR A 42 -18.91 8.82 4.72
N GLU A 43 -19.41 8.53 5.94
CA GLU A 43 -19.19 7.25 6.60
C GLU A 43 -19.68 6.08 5.75
N PHE A 44 -18.83 5.07 5.59
CA PHE A 44 -19.15 3.86 4.82
C PHE A 44 -20.06 2.91 5.61
N GLY A 45 -20.99 2.26 4.91
CA GLY A 45 -21.83 1.20 5.51
C GLY A 45 -23.07 1.68 6.27
N GLY A 46 -23.43 2.95 6.16
CA GLY A 46 -24.69 3.48 6.70
C GLY A 46 -25.93 2.87 6.04
N VAL A 47 -27.08 3.00 6.70
CA VAL A 47 -28.38 2.60 6.11
C VAL A 47 -28.58 3.31 4.78
N PRO A 48 -29.02 2.63 3.70
CA PRO A 48 -29.22 3.25 2.39
C PRO A 48 -30.01 4.57 2.47
N ASN A 49 -29.49 5.60 1.81
CA ASN A 49 -30.05 6.95 1.78
C ASN A 49 -30.12 7.71 3.13
N SER A 50 -29.36 7.27 4.16
CA SER A 50 -29.28 7.98 5.44
C SER A 50 -28.26 9.12 5.45
N HIS A 51 -27.26 9.09 4.55
CA HIS A 51 -26.21 10.11 4.43
C HIS A 51 -26.44 10.98 3.17
N VAL A 52 -27.62 11.56 3.05
CA VAL A 52 -28.04 12.32 1.86
C VAL A 52 -28.55 13.69 2.29
N SER A 53 -27.93 14.74 1.77
CA SER A 53 -28.45 16.11 1.92
C SER A 53 -29.42 16.45 0.78
N LEU A 54 -30.11 17.58 0.89
CA LEU A 54 -30.95 18.08 -0.18
C LEU A 54 -30.18 18.44 -1.46
N VAL A 55 -28.89 18.83 -1.31
CA VAL A 55 -27.98 19.06 -2.46
C VAL A 55 -27.68 17.73 -3.15
N ASP A 56 -27.35 16.68 -2.40
CA ASP A 56 -27.02 15.36 -2.94
C ASP A 56 -28.23 14.71 -3.65
N ALA A 57 -29.43 15.01 -3.17
CA ALA A 57 -30.68 14.56 -3.75
C ALA A 57 -31.18 15.45 -4.92
N ALA A 58 -30.42 16.46 -5.30
CA ALA A 58 -30.77 17.42 -6.34
C ALA A 58 -32.12 18.11 -6.15
N MET A 59 -32.48 18.43 -4.92
CA MET A 59 -33.74 19.10 -4.62
C MET A 59 -33.74 20.54 -5.18
N PRO A 60 -34.87 20.99 -5.76
CA PRO A 60 -34.96 22.34 -6.34
C PRO A 60 -34.56 23.43 -5.34
N GLY A 61 -33.74 24.37 -5.80
CA GLY A 61 -33.30 25.52 -5.02
C GLY A 61 -32.10 25.28 -4.11
N MET A 62 -31.55 24.06 -4.07
CA MET A 62 -30.35 23.76 -3.31
C MET A 62 -29.09 24.06 -4.15
N LEU A 63 -28.15 24.78 -3.57
CA LEU A 63 -26.92 25.19 -4.24
C LEU A 63 -25.70 24.50 -3.58
N PRO A 64 -24.70 24.09 -4.39
CA PRO A 64 -23.46 23.52 -3.89
C PRO A 64 -22.61 24.58 -3.17
N VAL A 65 -21.97 24.18 -2.04
CA VAL A 65 -20.95 25.00 -1.35
C VAL A 65 -19.75 24.12 -1.12
N ILE A 66 -18.58 24.56 -1.62
CA ILE A 66 -17.36 23.73 -1.56
C ILE A 66 -16.89 23.50 -0.13
N ASN A 67 -16.45 22.27 0.12
CA ASN A 67 -15.79 21.86 1.36
C ASN A 67 -14.28 22.18 1.29
N GLU A 68 -13.84 23.17 2.10
CA GLU A 68 -12.44 23.59 2.17
C GLU A 68 -11.50 22.44 2.57
N GLY A 69 -11.94 21.54 3.45
CA GLY A 69 -11.14 20.37 3.84
C GLY A 69 -10.86 19.42 2.68
N CYS A 70 -11.85 19.20 1.80
CA CYS A 70 -11.66 18.40 0.58
C CYS A 70 -10.69 19.08 -0.38
N LEU A 71 -10.80 20.40 -0.52
CA LEU A 71 -9.90 21.20 -1.36
C LEU A 71 -8.46 21.13 -0.86
N ALA A 72 -8.24 21.34 0.44
CA ALA A 72 -6.92 21.27 1.07
C ALA A 72 -6.28 19.89 0.86
N GLN A 73 -7.02 18.81 1.05
CA GLN A 73 -6.51 17.45 0.85
C GLN A 73 -6.15 17.14 -0.59
N ALA A 74 -6.91 17.64 -1.57
CA ALA A 74 -6.57 17.50 -2.98
C ALA A 74 -5.29 18.28 -3.34
N ILE A 75 -5.10 19.48 -2.77
CA ILE A 75 -3.85 20.25 -2.91
C ILE A 75 -2.68 19.49 -2.30
N CYS A 76 -2.81 18.96 -1.06
CA CYS A 76 -1.78 18.14 -0.43
C CYS A 76 -1.41 16.91 -1.26
N THR A 77 -2.42 16.26 -1.88
CA THR A 77 -2.16 15.14 -2.80
C THR A 77 -1.36 15.62 -4.01
N GLY A 78 -1.73 16.73 -4.63
CA GLY A 78 -0.98 17.33 -5.74
C GLY A 78 0.48 17.64 -5.37
N LEU A 79 0.71 18.24 -4.21
CA LEU A 79 2.05 18.51 -3.70
C LEU A 79 2.86 17.22 -3.46
N GLY A 80 2.21 16.18 -2.93
CA GLY A 80 2.82 14.85 -2.74
C GLY A 80 3.18 14.15 -4.06
N LEU A 81 2.50 14.49 -5.15
CA LEU A 81 2.81 14.05 -6.51
C LEU A 81 3.81 14.97 -7.22
N LYS A 82 4.42 15.91 -6.52
CA LYS A 82 5.31 16.95 -7.07
C LYS A 82 4.67 17.73 -8.22
N ALA A 83 3.37 17.87 -8.18
CA ALA A 83 2.59 18.50 -9.23
C ALA A 83 2.41 20.00 -8.97
N LYS A 84 2.17 20.74 -10.06
CA LYS A 84 1.88 22.16 -9.99
C LYS A 84 0.45 22.40 -9.56
N VAL A 85 0.23 23.06 -8.43
CA VAL A 85 -1.09 23.53 -8.01
C VAL A 85 -1.47 24.77 -8.84
N ASN A 86 -2.66 24.75 -9.45
CA ASN A 86 -3.18 25.87 -10.21
C ASN A 86 -3.92 26.82 -9.25
N LEU A 87 -3.50 28.09 -9.21
CA LEU A 87 -4.11 29.10 -8.32
C LEU A 87 -5.49 29.53 -8.77
N ASN A 88 -5.84 29.27 -10.03
CA ASN A 88 -7.18 29.51 -10.58
C ASN A 88 -7.71 28.21 -11.17
N SER A 89 -8.84 27.76 -10.70
CA SER A 89 -9.46 26.53 -11.15
C SER A 89 -10.99 26.69 -11.24
N ILE A 90 -11.63 25.90 -12.08
CA ILE A 90 -13.04 26.05 -12.38
C ILE A 90 -13.71 24.67 -12.27
N PHE A 91 -14.87 24.63 -11.61
CA PHE A 91 -15.74 23.49 -11.67
C PHE A 91 -16.64 23.58 -12.90
N ASP A 92 -16.73 22.47 -13.62
CA ASP A 92 -17.56 22.29 -14.81
C ASP A 92 -18.68 21.28 -14.51
N ARG A 93 -19.77 21.36 -15.27
CA ARG A 93 -20.79 20.32 -15.33
C ARG A 93 -20.44 19.32 -16.42
N LYS A 94 -20.24 18.05 -16.03
CA LYS A 94 -20.10 16.90 -16.91
C LYS A 94 -21.47 16.25 -17.07
N ASN A 95 -22.11 16.44 -18.22
CA ASN A 95 -23.51 16.07 -18.39
C ASN A 95 -23.65 14.60 -18.83
N TYR A 96 -24.28 13.79 -18.02
CA TYR A 96 -24.71 12.43 -18.31
C TYR A 96 -25.81 12.00 -17.33
N PHE A 97 -26.62 11.01 -17.72
CA PHE A 97 -27.83 10.65 -16.99
C PHE A 97 -27.73 9.23 -16.46
N TYR A 98 -27.73 9.09 -15.12
CA TYR A 98 -27.86 7.84 -14.41
C TYR A 98 -28.78 8.01 -13.21
N PRO A 99 -29.52 6.95 -12.79
CA PRO A 99 -30.42 7.03 -11.63
C PRO A 99 -29.73 7.42 -10.33
N ASP A 100 -28.47 7.06 -10.18
CA ASP A 100 -27.62 7.36 -9.03
C ASP A 100 -26.88 8.71 -9.11
N LEU A 101 -27.21 9.50 -10.11
CA LEU A 101 -26.77 10.88 -10.29
C LEU A 101 -27.99 11.80 -10.47
N PRO A 102 -28.72 12.16 -9.37
CA PRO A 102 -30.05 12.78 -9.46
C PRO A 102 -30.10 14.09 -10.20
N GLN A 103 -29.05 14.91 -10.18
CA GLN A 103 -28.97 16.18 -10.87
C GLN A 103 -28.79 16.06 -12.39
N GLY A 104 -28.49 14.87 -12.90
CA GLY A 104 -28.27 14.66 -14.34
C GLY A 104 -26.94 15.18 -14.86
N TYR A 105 -26.05 15.59 -13.98
CA TYR A 105 -24.66 15.97 -14.28
C TYR A 105 -23.78 15.69 -13.06
N GLN A 106 -22.49 15.57 -13.29
CA GLN A 106 -21.46 15.48 -12.26
C GLN A 106 -20.71 16.82 -12.21
N ILE A 107 -20.58 17.42 -11.03
CA ILE A 107 -19.67 18.56 -10.86
C ILE A 107 -18.26 17.99 -10.85
N SER A 108 -17.42 18.44 -11.79
CA SER A 108 -16.07 17.97 -12.05
C SER A 108 -15.21 19.15 -12.51
N GLN A 109 -13.99 18.90 -12.99
CA GLN A 109 -13.12 19.93 -13.56
C GLN A 109 -12.56 19.42 -14.89
N TYR A 110 -12.52 20.24 -15.92
CA TYR A 110 -12.09 19.84 -17.25
C TYR A 110 -10.85 20.60 -17.71
N LYS A 111 -11.02 21.85 -18.19
CA LYS A 111 -9.92 22.64 -18.76
C LYS A 111 -9.03 23.30 -17.71
N ASN A 112 -9.57 23.58 -16.55
CA ASN A 112 -8.89 24.28 -15.48
C ASN A 112 -8.90 23.44 -14.20
N PRO A 113 -8.18 22.29 -14.18
CA PRO A 113 -8.12 21.42 -13.02
C PRO A 113 -7.39 22.10 -11.88
N LEU A 114 -7.65 21.64 -10.65
CA LEU A 114 -6.98 22.13 -9.44
C LEU A 114 -5.47 21.89 -9.47
N VAL A 115 -5.05 20.75 -9.99
CA VAL A 115 -3.65 20.34 -10.05
C VAL A 115 -3.27 19.96 -11.47
N GLY A 116 -2.18 20.51 -11.95
CA GLY A 116 -1.60 20.24 -13.27
C GLY A 116 -0.59 19.09 -13.26
N GLU A 117 0.43 19.21 -14.11
CA GLU A 117 1.42 18.16 -14.31
C GLU A 117 2.27 17.91 -13.05
N GLY A 118 2.59 16.64 -12.85
CA GLY A 118 3.44 16.13 -11.78
C GLY A 118 4.13 14.83 -12.15
N GLU A 119 4.70 14.15 -11.15
CA GLU A 119 5.39 12.87 -11.38
C GLU A 119 5.31 11.95 -10.17
N VAL A 120 5.35 10.64 -10.45
CA VAL A 120 5.55 9.59 -9.45
C VAL A 120 6.74 8.75 -9.84
N VAL A 121 7.71 8.64 -8.93
CA VAL A 121 8.88 7.76 -9.12
C VAL A 121 8.55 6.37 -8.59
N VAL A 122 8.70 5.37 -9.42
CA VAL A 122 8.40 3.97 -9.11
C VAL A 122 9.70 3.15 -9.18
N ASP A 123 10.06 2.53 -8.08
CA ASP A 123 11.17 1.58 -8.00
C ASP A 123 10.62 0.15 -8.14
N LEU A 124 11.15 -0.63 -9.06
CA LEU A 124 10.76 -2.02 -9.31
C LEU A 124 11.72 -3.01 -8.65
N LEU A 125 11.23 -4.22 -8.44
CA LEU A 125 12.09 -5.34 -8.04
C LEU A 125 13.15 -5.57 -9.12
N GLY A 126 14.43 -5.57 -8.73
CA GLY A 126 15.54 -5.66 -9.67
C GLY A 126 16.28 -4.35 -9.91
N GLY A 127 15.83 -3.24 -9.31
CA GLY A 127 16.52 -1.94 -9.33
C GLY A 127 16.18 -1.05 -10.52
N GLU A 128 15.23 -1.45 -11.37
CA GLU A 128 14.69 -0.57 -12.41
C GLU A 128 13.90 0.55 -11.74
N ARG A 129 14.08 1.78 -12.24
CA ARG A 129 13.35 2.97 -11.83
C ARG A 129 12.61 3.57 -13.01
N VAL A 130 11.32 3.81 -12.82
CA VAL A 130 10.43 4.41 -13.82
C VAL A 130 9.85 5.71 -13.26
N ILE A 131 9.86 6.76 -14.07
CA ILE A 131 9.17 8.02 -13.76
C ILE A 131 7.87 8.02 -14.54
N VAL A 132 6.76 8.08 -13.83
CA VAL A 132 5.42 8.13 -14.42
C VAL A 132 4.91 9.56 -14.28
N GLY A 133 4.69 10.24 -15.41
CA GLY A 133 4.10 11.57 -15.43
C GLY A 133 2.65 11.54 -14.99
N ILE A 134 2.26 12.51 -14.21
CA ILE A 134 0.85 12.83 -13.92
C ILE A 134 0.45 13.96 -14.86
N GLU A 135 -0.65 13.77 -15.57
CA GLU A 135 -1.22 14.80 -16.46
C GLU A 135 -1.95 15.86 -15.66
N ARG A 136 -2.78 15.42 -14.71
CA ARG A 136 -3.56 16.27 -13.81
C ARG A 136 -4.14 15.49 -12.63
N LEU A 137 -4.56 16.24 -11.62
CA LEU A 137 -5.51 15.80 -10.60
C LEU A 137 -6.64 16.81 -10.54
N HIS A 138 -7.87 16.35 -10.58
CA HIS A 138 -9.03 17.22 -10.41
C HIS A 138 -10.00 16.66 -9.36
N LEU A 139 -10.81 17.56 -8.81
CA LEU A 139 -11.89 17.22 -7.88
C LEU A 139 -13.20 17.04 -8.62
N GLU A 140 -13.97 16.06 -8.20
CA GLU A 140 -15.31 15.80 -8.68
C GLU A 140 -16.20 15.16 -7.62
N GLN A 141 -17.50 15.11 -7.86
CA GLN A 141 -18.46 14.37 -7.03
C GLN A 141 -18.43 12.88 -7.40
N ASP A 142 -18.43 11.99 -6.40
CA ASP A 142 -18.74 10.59 -6.67
C ASP A 142 -20.26 10.42 -6.92
N ALA A 143 -20.63 9.45 -7.74
CA ALA A 143 -22.02 9.07 -7.96
C ALA A 143 -22.53 8.16 -6.83
N GLY A 144 -23.84 8.01 -6.69
CA GLY A 144 -24.48 7.03 -5.83
C GLY A 144 -24.21 5.59 -6.26
N LYS A 145 -25.04 4.68 -5.81
CA LYS A 145 -25.01 3.25 -6.22
C LYS A 145 -26.36 2.82 -6.75
N SER A 146 -26.36 2.14 -7.90
CA SER A 146 -27.52 1.43 -8.44
C SER A 146 -27.39 -0.06 -8.08
N LEU A 147 -28.35 -0.60 -7.35
CA LEU A 147 -28.39 -1.97 -6.85
C LEU A 147 -29.39 -2.77 -7.71
N HIS A 148 -28.88 -3.70 -8.54
CA HIS A 148 -29.68 -4.44 -9.53
C HIS A 148 -29.97 -5.89 -9.11
N ASP A 149 -29.36 -6.36 -8.05
CA ASP A 149 -29.36 -7.75 -7.59
C ASP A 149 -30.33 -8.03 -6.43
N GLN A 150 -30.92 -6.98 -5.87
CA GLN A 150 -31.81 -7.09 -4.68
C GLN A 150 -33.26 -7.44 -5.04
N HIS A 151 -33.68 -7.20 -6.30
CA HIS A 151 -35.04 -7.47 -6.75
C HIS A 151 -35.07 -7.79 -8.26
N PRO A 152 -35.88 -8.77 -8.71
CA PRO A 152 -35.91 -9.19 -10.11
C PRO A 152 -36.49 -8.16 -11.09
N GLN A 153 -37.28 -7.19 -10.60
CA GLN A 153 -37.98 -6.19 -11.45
C GLN A 153 -37.61 -4.76 -11.14
N PHE A 154 -36.97 -4.49 -9.99
CA PHE A 154 -36.64 -3.13 -9.54
C PHE A 154 -35.15 -3.00 -9.31
N SER A 155 -34.61 -1.83 -9.65
CA SER A 155 -33.29 -1.40 -9.20
C SER A 155 -33.47 -0.41 -8.06
N TYR A 156 -32.70 -0.57 -7.00
CA TYR A 156 -32.68 0.37 -5.89
C TYR A 156 -31.54 1.36 -6.06
N VAL A 157 -31.75 2.59 -5.61
CA VAL A 157 -30.75 3.65 -5.66
C VAL A 157 -30.38 4.02 -4.24
N ASP A 158 -29.08 3.95 -3.94
CA ASP A 158 -28.48 4.40 -2.70
C ASP A 158 -27.61 5.63 -2.98
N LEU A 159 -28.01 6.77 -2.44
CA LEU A 159 -27.32 8.06 -2.63
C LEU A 159 -26.32 8.37 -1.50
N ASN A 160 -26.05 7.46 -0.58
CA ASN A 160 -25.08 7.70 0.49
C ASN A 160 -23.70 8.12 -0.05
N ARG A 161 -23.27 7.54 -1.17
CA ARG A 161 -22.00 7.91 -1.82
C ARG A 161 -22.10 9.16 -2.71
N SER A 162 -23.30 9.50 -3.21
CA SER A 162 -23.50 10.66 -4.07
C SER A 162 -22.98 11.93 -3.42
N GLY A 163 -22.11 12.66 -4.11
CA GLY A 163 -21.52 13.91 -3.62
C GLY A 163 -20.28 13.73 -2.71
N VAL A 164 -19.84 12.50 -2.42
CA VAL A 164 -18.54 12.28 -1.76
C VAL A 164 -17.45 12.86 -2.65
N ALA A 165 -16.47 13.55 -2.05
CA ALA A 165 -15.37 14.13 -2.79
C ALA A 165 -14.47 13.06 -3.40
N LEU A 166 -14.20 13.17 -4.68
CA LEU A 166 -13.38 12.26 -5.45
C LEU A 166 -12.24 13.03 -6.12
N MET A 167 -11.01 12.57 -5.93
CA MET A 167 -9.86 12.99 -6.72
C MET A 167 -9.71 12.03 -7.91
N GLU A 168 -9.76 12.55 -9.12
CA GLU A 168 -9.36 11.80 -10.31
C GLU A 168 -7.93 12.18 -10.68
N ILE A 169 -7.02 11.21 -10.62
CA ILE A 169 -5.60 11.35 -10.92
C ILE A 169 -5.33 10.64 -12.24
N VAL A 170 -4.95 11.41 -13.25
CA VAL A 170 -4.70 10.90 -14.61
C VAL A 170 -3.21 10.82 -14.86
N SER A 171 -2.68 9.63 -15.14
CA SER A 171 -1.29 9.45 -15.52
C SER A 171 -1.07 9.70 -17.03
N LYS A 172 0.16 10.07 -17.39
CA LYS A 172 0.63 9.96 -18.77
C LYS A 172 0.80 8.49 -19.16
N PRO A 173 0.78 8.14 -20.46
CA PRO A 173 0.91 6.76 -20.91
C PRO A 173 2.38 6.31 -20.91
N ASP A 174 3.01 6.36 -19.75
CA ASP A 174 4.45 6.09 -19.57
C ASP A 174 4.74 4.65 -19.14
N LEU A 175 3.73 3.91 -18.69
CA LEU A 175 3.89 2.54 -18.20
C LEU A 175 4.00 1.56 -19.38
N ARG A 176 4.87 0.54 -19.22
CA ARG A 176 5.24 -0.42 -20.26
C ARG A 176 5.09 -1.89 -19.88
N SER A 177 4.62 -2.18 -18.65
CA SER A 177 4.34 -3.54 -18.19
C SER A 177 3.28 -3.58 -17.11
N SER A 178 2.70 -4.75 -16.88
CA SER A 178 1.77 -4.99 -15.78
C SER A 178 2.42 -4.78 -14.42
N GLU A 179 3.72 -5.11 -14.29
CA GLU A 179 4.51 -4.88 -13.08
C GLU A 179 4.67 -3.39 -12.79
N GLN A 180 5.00 -2.58 -13.81
CA GLN A 180 5.09 -1.13 -13.66
C GLN A 180 3.74 -0.51 -13.25
N ALA A 181 2.64 -0.97 -13.83
CA ALA A 181 1.30 -0.50 -13.47
C ALA A 181 0.89 -0.86 -12.03
N LYS A 182 1.17 -2.09 -11.60
CA LYS A 182 0.96 -2.53 -10.22
C LYS A 182 1.79 -1.71 -9.24
N ALA A 183 3.06 -1.52 -9.52
CA ALA A 183 3.98 -0.76 -8.68
C ALA A 183 3.60 0.73 -8.62
N PHE A 184 3.17 1.33 -9.73
CA PHE A 184 2.66 2.70 -9.79
C PHE A 184 1.43 2.89 -8.88
N LEU A 185 0.42 2.03 -9.01
CA LEU A 185 -0.78 2.14 -8.17
C LEU A 185 -0.47 1.89 -6.69
N THR A 186 0.41 0.94 -6.38
CA THR A 186 0.88 0.69 -5.01
C THR A 186 1.57 1.93 -4.43
N LYS A 187 2.43 2.57 -5.21
CA LYS A 187 3.13 3.80 -4.81
C LYS A 187 2.18 4.96 -4.62
N LEU A 188 1.27 5.17 -5.56
CA LEU A 188 0.27 6.24 -5.48
C LEU A 188 -0.64 6.07 -4.25
N ARG A 189 -1.12 4.84 -4.02
CA ARG A 189 -1.87 4.49 -2.82
C ARG A 189 -1.09 4.78 -1.53
N SER A 190 0.18 4.40 -1.48
CA SER A 190 1.04 4.66 -0.34
C SER A 190 1.21 6.17 -0.09
N ILE A 191 1.47 6.97 -1.13
CA ILE A 191 1.56 8.44 -1.01
C ILE A 191 0.30 9.02 -0.39
N MET A 192 -0.87 8.68 -0.91
CA MET A 192 -2.15 9.20 -0.40
C MET A 192 -2.43 8.76 1.05
N ARG A 193 -2.08 7.54 1.42
CA ARG A 193 -2.21 7.07 2.81
C ARG A 193 -1.25 7.78 3.77
N TYR A 194 -0.03 8.05 3.34
CA TYR A 194 0.93 8.82 4.14
C TYR A 194 0.46 10.26 4.35
N LEU A 195 -0.10 10.87 3.31
CA LEU A 195 -0.72 12.20 3.39
C LEU A 195 -2.00 12.21 4.22
N GLY A 196 -2.66 11.05 4.37
CA GLY A 196 -3.98 10.95 5.01
C GLY A 196 -5.13 11.45 4.14
N THR A 197 -4.91 11.61 2.83
CA THR A 197 -5.89 12.18 1.89
C THR A 197 -6.84 11.16 1.28
N CYS A 198 -6.48 9.86 1.32
CA CYS A 198 -7.33 8.74 0.95
C CYS A 198 -6.93 7.51 1.79
N ASP A 199 -7.90 6.69 2.20
CA ASP A 199 -7.64 5.45 2.94
C ASP A 199 -7.05 4.33 2.05
N GLY A 200 -7.20 4.46 0.73
CA GLY A 200 -6.68 3.52 -0.25
C GLY A 200 -7.37 2.15 -0.25
N ASN A 201 -8.60 2.07 0.25
CA ASN A 201 -9.36 0.81 0.33
C ASN A 201 -10.06 0.50 -1.00
N MET A 202 -9.51 -0.44 -1.76
CA MET A 202 -10.08 -0.86 -3.05
C MET A 202 -11.33 -1.73 -2.88
N GLU A 203 -11.46 -2.48 -1.77
CA GLU A 203 -12.61 -3.36 -1.53
C GLU A 203 -13.87 -2.57 -1.21
N GLN A 204 -13.73 -1.48 -0.48
CA GLN A 204 -14.84 -0.55 -0.20
C GLN A 204 -15.09 0.42 -1.36
N GLY A 205 -14.17 0.49 -2.32
CA GLY A 205 -14.26 1.38 -3.48
C GLY A 205 -13.80 2.80 -3.22
N SER A 206 -13.09 3.06 -2.11
CA SER A 206 -12.47 4.36 -1.85
C SER A 206 -11.30 4.64 -2.79
N LEU A 207 -10.70 3.60 -3.34
CA LEU A 207 -9.68 3.68 -4.39
C LEU A 207 -10.09 2.77 -5.54
N ARG A 208 -10.20 3.34 -6.74
CA ARG A 208 -10.54 2.64 -7.99
C ARG A 208 -9.55 3.05 -9.07
N ALA A 209 -9.32 2.18 -10.04
CA ALA A 209 -8.48 2.51 -11.18
C ALA A 209 -9.10 1.98 -12.47
N ASP A 210 -9.12 2.83 -13.49
CA ASP A 210 -9.41 2.45 -14.86
C ASP A 210 -8.09 2.43 -15.62
N VAL A 211 -7.93 1.44 -16.51
CA VAL A 211 -6.65 1.22 -17.19
C VAL A 211 -6.83 1.37 -18.69
N ASN A 212 -6.08 2.28 -19.29
CA ASN A 212 -6.00 2.46 -20.73
C ASN A 212 -4.84 1.64 -21.29
N VAL A 213 -5.12 0.69 -22.18
CA VAL A 213 -4.12 -0.20 -22.76
C VAL A 213 -4.12 -0.06 -24.28
N SER A 214 -2.94 0.10 -24.86
CA SER A 214 -2.70 -0.03 -26.30
C SER A 214 -1.40 -0.78 -26.56
N VAL A 215 -1.22 -1.32 -27.76
CA VAL A 215 0.00 -1.96 -28.20
C VAL A 215 0.53 -1.30 -29.48
N ARG A 216 1.86 -1.31 -29.65
CA ARG A 216 2.52 -0.80 -30.84
C ARG A 216 3.79 -1.58 -31.14
N ARG A 217 4.33 -1.46 -32.34
CA ARG A 217 5.71 -1.84 -32.60
C ARG A 217 6.66 -0.87 -31.90
N PRO A 218 7.80 -1.36 -31.38
CA PRO A 218 8.77 -0.48 -30.73
C PRO A 218 9.16 0.72 -31.61
N GLY A 219 9.01 1.92 -31.06
CA GLY A 219 9.31 3.18 -31.75
C GLY A 219 8.22 3.73 -32.69
N GLU A 220 7.13 3.03 -32.90
CA GLU A 220 5.99 3.52 -33.68
C GLU A 220 5.10 4.48 -32.87
N LYS A 221 4.14 5.11 -33.57
CA LYS A 221 3.09 5.92 -32.92
C LYS A 221 2.24 5.07 -31.99
N LEU A 222 1.58 5.73 -31.03
CA LEU A 222 0.64 5.06 -30.12
C LEU A 222 -0.46 4.34 -30.90
N GLY A 223 -0.76 3.12 -30.49
CA GLY A 223 -1.88 2.34 -31.01
C GLY A 223 -3.22 2.83 -30.49
N THR A 224 -4.30 2.23 -30.99
CA THR A 224 -5.66 2.49 -30.50
C THR A 224 -5.81 1.93 -29.09
N ARG A 225 -6.23 2.77 -28.14
CA ARG A 225 -6.41 2.37 -26.74
C ARG A 225 -7.78 1.76 -26.49
N CYS A 226 -7.83 0.78 -25.59
CA CYS A 226 -9.04 0.32 -24.93
C CYS A 226 -8.97 0.65 -23.44
N GLU A 227 -10.08 1.15 -22.90
CA GLU A 227 -10.24 1.41 -21.48
C GLU A 227 -10.76 0.14 -20.79
N ILE A 228 -10.14 -0.29 -19.69
CA ILE A 228 -10.56 -1.46 -18.92
C ILE A 228 -11.08 -1.01 -17.58
N LYS A 229 -12.33 -1.36 -17.27
CA LYS A 229 -13.04 -1.07 -16.03
C LYS A 229 -13.25 -2.34 -15.18
N ASN A 230 -13.70 -2.14 -13.94
CA ASN A 230 -14.00 -3.21 -12.97
C ASN A 230 -12.77 -3.99 -12.50
N VAL A 231 -11.66 -3.30 -12.33
CA VAL A 231 -10.40 -3.87 -11.83
C VAL A 231 -10.22 -3.52 -10.34
N ASN A 232 -10.87 -4.26 -9.47
CA ASN A 232 -11.04 -3.95 -8.05
C ASN A 232 -9.86 -4.40 -7.15
N SER A 233 -8.71 -4.71 -7.73
CA SER A 233 -7.49 -5.01 -6.98
C SER A 233 -6.25 -4.81 -7.85
N ILE A 234 -5.11 -4.54 -7.21
CA ILE A 234 -3.81 -4.40 -7.90
C ILE A 234 -3.48 -5.67 -8.70
N ARG A 235 -3.84 -6.86 -8.19
CA ARG A 235 -3.66 -8.12 -8.90
C ARG A 235 -4.48 -8.18 -10.18
N PHE A 236 -5.75 -7.79 -10.13
CA PHE A 236 -6.64 -7.80 -11.28
C PHE A 236 -6.23 -6.80 -12.35
N ILE A 237 -5.66 -5.65 -11.96
CA ILE A 237 -5.07 -4.69 -12.90
C ILE A 237 -3.98 -5.35 -13.74
N GLY A 238 -3.04 -6.08 -13.10
CA GLY A 238 -2.00 -6.80 -13.83
C GLY A 238 -2.57 -7.81 -14.82
N GLN A 239 -3.51 -8.63 -14.37
CA GLN A 239 -4.15 -9.65 -15.22
C GLN A 239 -4.93 -9.03 -16.40
N ALA A 240 -5.65 -7.95 -16.16
CA ALA A 240 -6.41 -7.23 -17.17
C ALA A 240 -5.50 -6.64 -18.26
N ILE A 241 -4.38 -6.05 -17.86
CA ILE A 241 -3.37 -5.51 -18.79
C ILE A 241 -2.77 -6.61 -19.66
N GLU A 242 -2.35 -7.71 -19.06
CA GLU A 242 -1.74 -8.83 -19.79
C GLU A 242 -2.71 -9.46 -20.79
N HIS A 243 -3.96 -9.68 -20.36
CA HIS A 243 -5.00 -10.22 -21.24
C HIS A 243 -5.28 -9.27 -22.41
N GLU A 244 -5.49 -7.99 -22.13
CA GLU A 244 -5.85 -7.02 -23.15
C GLU A 244 -4.72 -6.77 -24.14
N ALA A 245 -3.48 -6.70 -23.69
CA ALA A 245 -2.32 -6.55 -24.55
C ALA A 245 -2.20 -7.72 -25.53
N ARG A 246 -2.34 -8.97 -25.06
CA ARG A 246 -2.32 -10.16 -25.89
C ARG A 246 -3.46 -10.18 -26.90
N ARG A 247 -4.68 -9.88 -26.45
CA ARG A 247 -5.86 -9.79 -27.32
C ARG A 247 -5.65 -8.79 -28.47
N GLN A 248 -5.09 -7.61 -28.16
CA GLN A 248 -4.83 -6.59 -29.19
C GLN A 248 -3.76 -7.05 -30.19
N ILE A 249 -2.69 -7.68 -29.71
CA ILE A 249 -1.64 -8.24 -30.55
C ILE A 249 -2.21 -9.27 -31.51
N GLU A 250 -2.98 -10.24 -31.01
CA GLU A 250 -3.60 -11.30 -31.82
C GLU A 250 -4.47 -10.72 -32.94
N ILE A 251 -5.35 -9.77 -32.61
CA ILE A 251 -6.24 -9.11 -33.59
C ILE A 251 -5.42 -8.42 -34.70
N ILE A 252 -4.36 -7.69 -34.31
CA ILE A 252 -3.56 -6.94 -35.30
C ILE A 252 -2.75 -7.90 -36.18
N GLU A 253 -2.19 -8.96 -35.60
CA GLU A 253 -1.41 -9.97 -36.34
C GLU A 253 -2.26 -10.80 -37.29
N GLU A 254 -3.55 -10.97 -37.00
CA GLU A 254 -4.55 -11.56 -37.89
C GLU A 254 -5.06 -10.57 -38.97
N GLY A 255 -4.55 -9.34 -39.01
CA GLY A 255 -4.92 -8.32 -39.99
C GLY A 255 -6.17 -7.52 -39.61
N GLY A 256 -6.66 -7.67 -38.39
CA GLY A 256 -7.77 -6.88 -37.85
C GLY A 256 -7.32 -5.50 -37.36
N ALA A 257 -8.28 -4.69 -36.92
CA ALA A 257 -8.06 -3.37 -36.34
C ALA A 257 -8.67 -3.29 -34.94
N ILE A 258 -7.98 -2.59 -34.04
CA ILE A 258 -8.51 -2.33 -32.69
C ILE A 258 -9.50 -1.19 -32.76
N VAL A 259 -10.68 -1.41 -32.17
CA VAL A 259 -11.72 -0.39 -32.00
C VAL A 259 -11.51 0.25 -30.62
N GLN A 260 -11.59 1.58 -30.56
CA GLN A 260 -11.56 2.30 -29.28
C GLN A 260 -12.86 2.02 -28.53
N GLU A 261 -12.76 1.29 -27.44
CA GLU A 261 -13.92 0.88 -26.66
C GLU A 261 -13.59 0.79 -25.16
N THR A 262 -14.65 0.82 -24.33
CA THR A 262 -14.56 0.47 -22.91
C THR A 262 -14.88 -1.01 -22.74
N ARG A 263 -14.04 -1.72 -22.00
CA ARG A 263 -14.14 -3.15 -21.73
C ARG A 263 -14.27 -3.41 -20.23
N LEU A 264 -15.03 -4.42 -19.88
CA LEU A 264 -15.20 -4.87 -18.49
C LEU A 264 -14.31 -6.08 -18.23
N PHE A 265 -13.49 -6.01 -17.18
CA PHE A 265 -12.71 -7.17 -16.74
C PHE A 265 -13.59 -8.12 -15.92
N ASP A 266 -13.55 -9.40 -16.23
CA ASP A 266 -14.18 -10.47 -15.48
C ASP A 266 -13.11 -11.22 -14.66
N ALA A 267 -13.13 -11.03 -13.34
CA ALA A 267 -12.15 -11.63 -12.43
C ALA A 267 -12.28 -13.16 -12.34
N LYS A 268 -13.42 -13.75 -12.70
CA LYS A 268 -13.62 -15.22 -12.66
C LYS A 268 -12.95 -15.90 -13.83
N THR A 269 -13.05 -15.30 -15.02
CA THR A 269 -12.48 -15.86 -16.26
C THR A 269 -11.09 -15.31 -16.56
N GLY A 270 -10.71 -14.16 -15.97
CA GLY A 270 -9.47 -13.46 -16.27
C GLY A 270 -9.47 -12.79 -17.66
N THR A 271 -10.65 -12.51 -18.24
CA THR A 271 -10.81 -11.99 -19.59
C THR A 271 -11.50 -10.62 -19.59
N THR A 272 -11.40 -9.90 -20.71
CA THR A 272 -12.15 -8.65 -20.93
C THR A 272 -13.28 -8.88 -21.91
N ARG A 273 -14.41 -8.19 -21.70
CA ARG A 273 -15.53 -8.16 -22.66
C ARG A 273 -15.95 -6.72 -22.94
N PRO A 274 -16.40 -6.40 -24.17
CA PRO A 274 -16.87 -5.06 -24.46
C PRO A 274 -18.08 -4.74 -23.57
N MET A 275 -18.10 -3.54 -23.03
CA MET A 275 -19.33 -2.98 -22.49
C MET A 275 -20.27 -2.71 -23.67
N ARG A 276 -21.60 -2.75 -23.44
CA ARG A 276 -22.55 -2.38 -24.49
C ARG A 276 -22.05 -1.10 -25.14
N THR A 277 -21.75 -1.19 -26.44
CA THR A 277 -21.37 -0.05 -27.24
C THR A 277 -22.47 1.00 -27.10
N LYS A 278 -22.18 2.04 -26.35
CA LYS A 278 -22.85 3.29 -26.61
C LYS A 278 -22.14 3.83 -27.83
N GLU A 279 -22.84 3.82 -28.93
CA GLU A 279 -22.45 4.56 -30.10
C GLU A 279 -22.13 5.97 -29.62
N GLU A 280 -20.94 6.46 -30.00
CA GLU A 280 -20.37 7.77 -29.75
C GLU A 280 -19.63 7.93 -28.40
N ALA A 281 -18.42 8.42 -28.52
CA ALA A 281 -17.71 9.07 -27.42
C ALA A 281 -18.66 10.12 -26.84
N HIS A 282 -19.11 9.93 -25.59
CA HIS A 282 -20.07 10.85 -24.99
C HIS A 282 -19.46 12.24 -24.99
N ASP A 283 -20.00 13.11 -25.80
CA ASP A 283 -19.82 14.55 -25.66
C ASP A 283 -20.55 14.96 -24.37
N TYR A 284 -19.81 14.99 -23.26
CA TYR A 284 -20.34 15.41 -21.96
C TYR A 284 -20.73 16.88 -21.93
N ARG A 285 -20.51 17.63 -23.01
CA ARG A 285 -20.88 19.05 -23.15
C ARG A 285 -20.49 19.84 -21.91
N TYR A 286 -19.23 19.75 -21.53
CA TYR A 286 -18.70 20.48 -20.40
C TYR A 286 -18.93 21.98 -20.54
N PHE A 287 -19.41 22.60 -19.47
CA PHE A 287 -19.45 24.04 -19.31
C PHE A 287 -19.27 24.40 -17.83
N PRO A 288 -18.74 25.61 -17.52
CA PRO A 288 -18.57 26.07 -16.14
C PRO A 288 -19.87 25.99 -15.36
N ASP A 289 -19.82 25.44 -14.15
CA ASP A 289 -21.00 25.38 -13.28
C ASP A 289 -21.42 26.79 -12.87
N PRO A 290 -22.66 27.23 -13.19
CA PRO A 290 -23.10 28.59 -12.89
C PRO A 290 -23.35 28.85 -11.40
N ASP A 291 -23.45 27.79 -10.60
CA ASP A 291 -23.72 27.88 -9.15
C ASP A 291 -22.42 27.91 -8.34
N LEU A 292 -21.27 27.75 -8.99
CA LEU A 292 -19.95 27.76 -8.34
C LEU A 292 -19.09 28.89 -8.93
N LEU A 293 -18.53 29.72 -8.06
CA LEU A 293 -17.52 30.68 -8.47
C LEU A 293 -16.20 29.98 -8.83
N PRO A 294 -15.37 30.54 -9.71
CA PRO A 294 -14.00 30.10 -9.89
C PRO A 294 -13.26 30.05 -8.54
N LEU A 295 -12.46 29.02 -8.36
CA LEU A 295 -11.58 28.91 -7.20
C LEU A 295 -10.35 29.79 -7.43
N GLU A 296 -10.17 30.78 -6.58
CA GLU A 296 -8.99 31.66 -6.55
C GLU A 296 -8.18 31.36 -5.28
N LEU A 297 -7.05 30.68 -5.45
CA LEU A 297 -6.13 30.33 -4.37
C LEU A 297 -5.00 31.34 -4.30
N THR A 298 -4.49 31.59 -3.10
CA THR A 298 -3.25 32.34 -2.92
C THR A 298 -2.06 31.41 -2.84
N GLN A 299 -0.89 31.86 -3.27
CA GLN A 299 0.35 31.08 -3.10
C GLN A 299 0.62 30.81 -1.62
N ASP A 300 0.40 31.78 -0.73
CA ASP A 300 0.56 31.61 0.72
C ASP A 300 -0.30 30.50 1.31
N TYR A 301 -1.49 30.26 0.75
CA TYR A 301 -2.33 29.13 1.18
C TYR A 301 -1.72 27.79 0.79
N VAL A 302 -1.24 27.69 -0.44
CA VAL A 302 -0.57 26.48 -0.95
C VAL A 302 0.73 26.21 -0.19
N ASP A 303 1.52 27.27 0.08
CA ASP A 303 2.80 27.15 0.79
C ASP A 303 2.60 26.67 2.23
N ARG A 304 1.59 27.16 2.94
CA ARG A 304 1.24 26.66 4.29
C ARG A 304 0.87 25.18 4.27
N LEU A 305 0.09 24.74 3.29
CA LEU A 305 -0.23 23.31 3.15
C LEU A 305 1.03 22.48 2.85
N ALA A 306 1.99 23.03 2.10
CA ALA A 306 3.25 22.36 1.79
C ALA A 306 4.14 22.21 3.04
N GLU A 307 4.15 23.20 3.94
CA GLU A 307 4.90 23.16 5.21
C GLU A 307 4.38 22.08 6.17
N ASP A 308 3.08 21.81 6.14
CA ASP A 308 2.41 20.85 7.02
C ASP A 308 2.42 19.40 6.45
N LEU A 309 3.02 19.17 5.28
CA LEU A 309 3.07 17.83 4.69
C LEU A 309 3.87 16.86 5.56
N PRO A 310 3.35 15.66 5.82
CA PRO A 310 4.11 14.61 6.50
C PRO A 310 5.26 14.11 5.62
N GLU A 311 6.25 13.49 6.25
CA GLU A 311 7.32 12.80 5.52
C GLU A 311 6.74 11.71 4.61
N LEU A 312 7.04 11.82 3.32
CA LEU A 312 6.54 10.89 2.30
C LEU A 312 7.34 9.57 2.26
N PRO A 313 6.78 8.49 1.67
CA PRO A 313 7.41 7.17 1.68
C PRO A 313 8.85 7.14 1.19
N ASP A 314 9.18 7.90 0.14
CA ASP A 314 10.55 7.89 -0.43
C ASP A 314 11.56 8.56 0.49
N ALA A 315 11.19 9.68 1.11
CA ALA A 315 12.02 10.36 2.09
C ALA A 315 12.23 9.48 3.32
N LYS A 316 11.15 8.86 3.82
CA LYS A 316 11.19 7.94 4.96
C LYS A 316 12.06 6.71 4.67
N ARG A 317 11.95 6.16 3.45
CA ARG A 317 12.82 5.06 2.98
C ARG A 317 14.29 5.44 3.03
N ALA A 318 14.62 6.56 2.42
CA ALA A 318 16.00 7.07 2.39
C ALA A 318 16.56 7.27 3.81
N ARG A 319 15.75 7.85 4.69
CA ARG A 319 16.10 8.06 6.09
C ARG A 319 16.26 6.74 6.85
N PHE A 320 15.40 5.76 6.67
CA PHE A 320 15.52 4.44 7.30
C PHE A 320 16.82 3.73 6.91
N ILE A 321 17.22 3.85 5.66
CA ILE A 321 18.51 3.30 5.18
C ILE A 321 19.69 4.08 5.77
N ALA A 322 19.63 5.42 5.73
CA ALA A 322 20.75 6.27 6.15
C ALA A 322 20.93 6.30 7.67
N ASP A 323 19.86 6.55 8.43
CA ASP A 323 19.93 6.84 9.86
C ASP A 323 19.88 5.55 10.71
N TYR A 324 19.10 4.56 10.27
CA TYR A 324 18.95 3.29 10.99
C TYR A 324 19.84 2.17 10.43
N GLY A 325 20.52 2.41 9.30
CA GLY A 325 21.40 1.41 8.66
C GLY A 325 20.67 0.14 8.22
N LEU A 326 19.39 0.26 7.87
CA LEU A 326 18.58 -0.85 7.39
C LEU A 326 18.95 -1.25 5.96
N SER A 327 18.70 -2.50 5.61
CA SER A 327 18.74 -2.91 4.21
C SER A 327 17.62 -2.23 3.40
N PRO A 328 17.80 -2.02 2.08
CA PRO A 328 16.72 -1.53 1.23
C PRO A 328 15.43 -2.36 1.35
N TYR A 329 15.57 -3.68 1.45
CA TYR A 329 14.44 -4.60 1.61
C TYR A 329 13.69 -4.38 2.93
N ASP A 330 14.42 -4.28 4.07
CA ASP A 330 13.77 -4.05 5.37
C ASP A 330 13.08 -2.69 5.41
N ALA A 331 13.72 -1.67 4.84
CA ALA A 331 13.13 -0.35 4.72
C ALA A 331 11.83 -0.40 3.90
N ASP A 332 11.82 -1.07 2.74
CA ASP A 332 10.63 -1.20 1.88
C ASP A 332 9.48 -1.93 2.60
N VAL A 333 9.77 -2.99 3.34
CA VAL A 333 8.77 -3.72 4.14
C VAL A 333 8.16 -2.83 5.23
N LEU A 334 8.99 -2.07 5.94
CA LEU A 334 8.54 -1.24 7.06
C LEU A 334 7.75 -0.01 6.63
N ILE A 335 8.07 0.58 5.47
CA ILE A 335 7.37 1.77 4.96
C ILE A 335 6.14 1.45 4.10
N ALA A 336 5.87 0.18 3.82
CA ALA A 336 4.76 -0.22 2.96
C ALA A 336 3.42 0.39 3.42
N GLU A 337 3.23 0.49 4.74
CA GLU A 337 2.10 1.14 5.39
C GLU A 337 2.62 2.17 6.40
N LYS A 338 1.98 3.34 6.48
CA LYS A 338 2.38 4.42 7.40
C LYS A 338 2.43 3.94 8.85
N GLU A 339 1.40 3.23 9.27
CA GLU A 339 1.24 2.72 10.64
C GLU A 339 2.35 1.73 11.01
N SER A 340 2.83 0.96 10.04
CA SER A 340 3.97 0.04 10.21
C SER A 340 5.28 0.79 10.42
N ALA A 341 5.50 1.83 9.65
CA ALA A 341 6.67 2.69 9.80
C ALA A 341 6.67 3.41 11.16
N ASP A 342 5.55 3.99 11.56
CA ASP A 342 5.40 4.70 12.83
C ASP A 342 5.57 3.75 14.03
N TYR A 343 5.05 2.53 13.92
CA TYR A 343 5.27 1.48 14.93
C TYR A 343 6.74 1.12 15.05
N PHE A 344 7.43 0.86 13.93
CA PHE A 344 8.86 0.57 13.93
C PHE A 344 9.68 1.70 14.55
N GLU A 345 9.43 2.95 14.15
CA GLU A 345 10.15 4.12 14.71
C GLU A 345 9.97 4.22 16.23
N SER A 346 8.74 3.96 16.69
CA SER A 346 8.46 3.90 18.12
C SER A 346 9.31 2.80 18.81
N VAL A 347 9.40 1.61 18.24
CA VAL A 347 10.18 0.50 18.80
C VAL A 347 11.68 0.80 18.75
N ALA A 348 12.18 1.37 17.66
CA ALA A 348 13.62 1.64 17.45
C ALA A 348 14.18 2.78 18.31
N LYS A 349 13.33 3.66 18.82
CA LYS A 349 13.74 4.86 19.56
C LYS A 349 14.66 4.52 20.72
N GLY A 350 15.97 4.94 20.63
CA GLY A 350 16.98 4.71 21.64
C GLY A 350 17.51 3.25 21.72
N ARG A 351 17.27 2.44 20.69
CA ARG A 351 17.63 1.02 20.60
C ARG A 351 18.41 0.71 19.33
N ASP A 352 18.88 -0.53 19.22
CA ASP A 352 19.44 -1.03 17.97
C ASP A 352 18.33 -1.18 16.93
N ALA A 353 18.40 -0.37 15.88
CA ALA A 353 17.37 -0.30 14.87
C ALA A 353 17.26 -1.60 14.03
N LYS A 354 18.37 -2.30 13.81
CA LYS A 354 18.37 -3.59 13.12
C LYS A 354 17.69 -4.68 13.95
N GLN A 355 17.94 -4.68 15.25
CA GLN A 355 17.24 -5.60 16.16
C GLN A 355 15.75 -5.27 16.21
N ALA A 356 15.38 -4.00 16.31
CA ALA A 356 13.98 -3.56 16.27
C ALA A 356 13.30 -3.96 14.96
N ALA A 357 13.94 -3.73 13.80
CA ALA A 357 13.42 -4.13 12.49
C ALA A 357 13.21 -5.64 12.40
N ASN A 358 14.17 -6.45 12.86
CA ASN A 358 14.04 -7.90 12.88
C ASN A 358 12.83 -8.38 13.70
N TRP A 359 12.58 -7.77 14.86
CA TRP A 359 11.43 -8.11 15.69
C TRP A 359 10.11 -7.70 15.06
N VAL A 360 10.05 -6.51 14.47
CA VAL A 360 8.84 -6.02 13.78
C VAL A 360 8.55 -6.86 12.55
N ILE A 361 9.53 -7.09 11.68
CA ILE A 361 9.33 -7.79 10.40
C ILE A 361 9.06 -9.28 10.60
N ASN A 362 9.92 -9.96 11.40
CA ASN A 362 9.89 -11.41 11.46
C ASN A 362 8.90 -11.95 12.51
N GLU A 363 8.81 -11.32 13.67
CA GLU A 363 7.95 -11.82 14.74
C GLU A 363 6.54 -11.18 14.65
N LEU A 364 6.46 -9.84 14.66
CA LEU A 364 5.17 -9.16 14.66
C LEU A 364 4.42 -9.32 13.32
N PHE A 365 5.05 -8.95 12.20
CA PHE A 365 4.40 -9.09 10.89
C PHE A 365 4.20 -10.56 10.51
N GLY A 366 5.14 -11.45 10.89
CA GLY A 366 4.97 -12.89 10.71
C GLY A 366 3.71 -13.42 11.41
N ARG A 367 3.41 -12.92 12.62
CA ARG A 367 2.19 -13.28 13.36
C ARG A 367 0.94 -12.67 12.75
N LEU A 368 0.97 -11.37 12.44
CA LEU A 368 -0.14 -10.67 11.79
C LEU A 368 -0.54 -11.33 10.47
N ASN A 369 0.43 -11.60 9.61
CA ASN A 369 0.20 -12.25 8.31
C ASN A 369 -0.40 -13.65 8.45
N LYS A 370 0.05 -14.43 9.44
CA LYS A 370 -0.49 -15.77 9.72
C LYS A 370 -1.96 -15.72 10.12
N GLU A 371 -2.37 -14.64 10.78
CA GLU A 371 -3.76 -14.43 11.24
C GLU A 371 -4.60 -13.59 10.25
N GLY A 372 -4.00 -13.14 9.12
CA GLY A 372 -4.70 -12.28 8.14
C GLY A 372 -5.05 -10.89 8.68
N ARG A 373 -4.25 -10.35 9.60
CA ARG A 373 -4.48 -9.09 10.32
C ARG A 373 -3.49 -8.01 9.88
N GLY A 374 -3.91 -6.76 9.95
CA GLY A 374 -3.05 -5.59 9.75
C GLY A 374 -2.35 -5.13 11.03
N ILE A 375 -1.40 -4.19 10.89
CA ILE A 375 -0.67 -3.63 12.05
C ILE A 375 -1.60 -2.94 13.06
N GLY A 376 -2.68 -2.30 12.59
CA GLY A 376 -3.70 -1.68 13.44
C GLY A 376 -4.43 -2.66 14.37
N ASP A 377 -4.43 -3.95 14.02
CA ASP A 377 -5.05 -5.02 14.82
C ASP A 377 -4.07 -5.70 15.77
N SER A 378 -2.84 -5.19 15.89
CA SER A 378 -1.82 -5.77 16.77
C SER A 378 -2.26 -5.71 18.24
N THR A 379 -2.22 -6.85 18.91
CA THR A 379 -2.43 -6.93 20.36
C THR A 379 -1.18 -6.57 21.16
N VAL A 380 -0.01 -6.54 20.51
CA VAL A 380 1.27 -6.15 21.11
C VAL A 380 1.56 -4.69 20.72
N THR A 381 1.61 -3.82 21.70
CA THR A 381 1.94 -2.40 21.50
C THR A 381 3.43 -2.21 21.26
N ALA A 382 3.81 -1.09 20.64
CA ALA A 382 5.23 -0.75 20.48
C ALA A 382 5.98 -0.68 21.81
N ASP A 383 5.33 -0.24 22.89
CA ASP A 383 5.93 -0.18 24.24
C ASP A 383 6.21 -1.57 24.82
N GLN A 384 5.29 -2.52 24.62
CA GLN A 384 5.51 -3.90 25.04
C GLN A 384 6.64 -4.54 24.23
N LEU A 385 6.71 -4.33 22.92
CA LEU A 385 7.80 -4.86 22.11
C LEU A 385 9.15 -4.23 22.49
N ARG A 386 9.16 -2.92 22.78
CA ARG A 386 10.35 -2.24 23.35
C ARG A 386 10.81 -2.90 24.64
N SER A 387 9.89 -3.18 25.54
CA SER A 387 10.20 -3.84 26.83
C SER A 387 10.83 -5.22 26.61
N ILE A 388 10.32 -6.02 25.66
CA ILE A 388 10.91 -7.33 25.32
C ILE A 388 12.34 -7.16 24.80
N ILE A 389 12.58 -6.21 23.88
CA ILE A 389 13.93 -5.93 23.34
C ILE A 389 14.88 -5.46 24.44
N ASP A 390 14.42 -4.62 25.36
CA ASP A 390 15.23 -4.16 26.51
C ASP A 390 15.61 -5.31 27.46
N LEU A 391 14.69 -6.25 27.67
CA LEU A 391 14.96 -7.45 28.47
C LEU A 391 16.01 -8.37 27.80
N ILE A 392 16.04 -8.45 26.47
CA ILE A 392 17.09 -9.15 25.74
C ILE A 392 18.43 -8.41 25.89
N LYS A 393 18.43 -7.09 25.68
CA LYS A 393 19.63 -6.25 25.75
C LYS A 393 20.29 -6.26 27.13
N SER A 394 19.49 -6.28 28.17
CA SER A 394 19.96 -6.38 29.55
C SER A 394 20.45 -7.81 29.95
N GLY A 395 20.27 -8.82 29.08
CA GLY A 395 20.57 -10.21 29.39
C GLY A 395 19.60 -10.84 30.40
N THR A 396 18.47 -10.17 30.69
CA THR A 396 17.46 -10.71 31.62
C THR A 396 16.78 -11.94 31.04
N ILE A 397 16.57 -11.97 29.72
CA ILE A 397 16.01 -13.12 29.01
C ILE A 397 16.82 -13.43 27.74
N SER A 398 16.80 -14.69 27.31
CA SER A 398 17.39 -15.12 26.06
C SER A 398 16.44 -14.80 24.87
N GLY A 399 16.95 -14.78 23.64
CA GLY A 399 16.13 -14.58 22.45
C GLY A 399 15.00 -15.62 22.30
N LYS A 400 15.20 -16.87 22.79
CA LYS A 400 14.17 -17.90 22.83
C LYS A 400 13.05 -17.52 23.81
N ILE A 401 13.44 -17.18 25.04
CA ILE A 401 12.49 -16.76 26.09
C ILE A 401 11.70 -15.50 25.61
N ALA A 402 12.38 -14.59 24.91
CA ALA A 402 11.73 -13.39 24.38
C ALA A 402 10.58 -13.72 23.39
N LYS A 403 10.72 -14.77 22.57
CA LYS A 403 9.64 -15.24 21.71
C LYS A 403 8.49 -15.84 22.52
N ASP A 404 8.79 -16.61 23.54
CA ASP A 404 7.78 -17.16 24.46
C ASP A 404 7.03 -16.01 25.18
N VAL A 405 7.74 -14.96 25.63
CA VAL A 405 7.14 -13.77 26.24
C VAL A 405 6.29 -12.99 25.22
N PHE A 406 6.75 -12.85 23.98
CA PHE A 406 5.98 -12.23 22.90
C PHE A 406 4.67 -12.99 22.66
N ASP A 407 4.70 -14.32 22.59
CA ASP A 407 3.50 -15.14 22.41
C ASP A 407 2.52 -14.99 23.60
N ILE A 408 3.03 -14.89 24.82
CA ILE A 408 2.20 -14.63 26.00
C ILE A 408 1.53 -13.26 25.90
N VAL A 409 2.31 -12.21 25.59
CA VAL A 409 1.77 -10.85 25.43
C VAL A 409 0.75 -10.79 24.30
N TRP A 410 0.99 -11.50 23.18
CA TRP A 410 0.07 -11.57 22.07
C TRP A 410 -1.29 -12.18 22.47
N ASN A 411 -1.27 -13.28 23.22
CA ASN A 411 -2.48 -14.04 23.53
C ASN A 411 -3.21 -13.56 24.81
N GLU A 412 -2.46 -13.10 25.81
CA GLU A 412 -2.97 -12.81 27.15
C GLU A 412 -2.85 -11.32 27.51
N GLY A 413 -2.06 -10.57 26.73
CA GLY A 413 -1.69 -9.20 27.10
C GLY A 413 -0.74 -9.11 28.27
N GLY A 414 -0.62 -7.92 28.85
CA GLY A 414 0.16 -7.68 30.08
C GLY A 414 1.52 -7.06 29.82
N ASP A 415 2.19 -6.69 30.93
CA ASP A 415 3.53 -6.09 30.89
C ASP A 415 4.62 -7.18 30.80
N PRO A 416 5.52 -7.13 29.80
CA PRO A 416 6.56 -8.14 29.60
C PRO A 416 7.45 -8.38 30.81
N LYS A 417 7.83 -7.33 31.56
CA LYS A 417 8.66 -7.46 32.77
C LYS A 417 7.94 -8.25 33.84
N SER A 418 6.69 -7.90 34.12
CA SER A 418 5.85 -8.59 35.07
C SER A 418 5.62 -10.06 34.70
N ILE A 419 5.47 -10.36 33.39
CA ILE A 419 5.33 -11.73 32.90
C ILE A 419 6.61 -12.54 33.18
N VAL A 420 7.80 -11.98 32.87
CA VAL A 420 9.09 -12.62 33.13
C VAL A 420 9.29 -12.93 34.61
N GLU A 421 8.98 -11.98 35.47
CA GLU A 421 9.08 -12.14 36.93
C GLU A 421 8.10 -13.19 37.45
N LYS A 422 6.82 -13.07 37.15
CA LYS A 422 5.77 -13.96 37.69
C LYS A 422 5.91 -15.40 37.21
N ARG A 423 6.40 -15.60 35.98
CA ARG A 423 6.57 -16.95 35.38
C ARG A 423 7.99 -17.51 35.57
N GLY A 424 8.89 -16.78 36.26
CA GLY A 424 10.27 -17.21 36.51
C GLY A 424 11.05 -17.47 35.21
N LEU A 425 10.84 -16.59 34.18
CA LEU A 425 11.46 -16.72 32.86
C LEU A 425 12.83 -16.03 32.78
N THR A 426 13.35 -15.55 33.88
CA THR A 426 14.64 -14.90 33.94
C THR A 426 15.76 -15.89 33.53
N GLN A 427 16.71 -15.41 32.74
CA GLN A 427 17.84 -16.18 32.31
C GLN A 427 18.71 -16.57 33.53
N VAL A 428 19.14 -17.81 33.57
CA VAL A 428 20.09 -18.27 34.61
C VAL A 428 21.49 -17.76 34.23
N THR A 429 21.98 -16.81 35.01
CA THR A 429 23.32 -16.23 34.85
C THR A 429 24.30 -16.78 35.89
N ASP A 430 23.83 -17.63 36.82
CA ASP A 430 24.68 -18.30 37.79
C ASP A 430 25.62 -19.25 37.07
N LEU A 431 26.91 -18.85 37.00
CA LEU A 431 27.95 -19.60 36.34
C LEU A 431 28.12 -21.00 36.95
N ALA A 432 27.92 -21.18 38.27
CA ALA A 432 28.05 -22.48 38.93
C ALA A 432 26.93 -23.44 38.49
N ALA A 433 25.68 -22.94 38.35
CA ALA A 433 24.57 -23.74 37.86
C ALA A 433 24.74 -24.12 36.37
N ILE A 434 25.23 -23.18 35.54
CA ILE A 434 25.53 -23.46 34.13
C ILE A 434 26.71 -24.43 34.00
N GLU A 435 27.75 -24.25 34.78
CA GLU A 435 28.92 -25.13 34.78
C GLU A 435 28.54 -26.56 35.15
N LYS A 436 27.69 -26.75 36.15
CA LYS A 436 27.17 -28.06 36.53
C LYS A 436 26.38 -28.69 35.38
N ALA A 437 25.50 -27.93 34.73
CA ALA A 437 24.74 -28.45 33.59
C ALA A 437 25.63 -28.83 32.41
N VAL A 438 26.72 -28.08 32.17
CA VAL A 438 27.72 -28.39 31.14
C VAL A 438 28.47 -29.70 31.54
N ASP A 439 28.89 -29.84 32.77
CA ASP A 439 29.56 -31.05 33.24
C ASP A 439 28.68 -32.31 33.16
N ASP A 440 27.41 -32.17 33.56
CA ASP A 440 26.43 -33.26 33.48
C ASP A 440 26.22 -33.73 32.03
N VAL A 441 26.11 -32.77 31.08
CA VAL A 441 25.92 -33.11 29.67
C VAL A 441 27.15 -33.68 29.01
N ILE A 442 28.37 -33.21 29.39
CA ILE A 442 29.63 -33.79 28.92
C ILE A 442 29.79 -35.23 29.47
N ALA A 443 29.55 -35.44 30.77
CA ALA A 443 29.64 -36.74 31.41
C ALA A 443 28.66 -37.77 30.81
N ALA A 444 27.47 -37.33 30.45
CA ALA A 444 26.46 -38.17 29.80
C ALA A 444 26.81 -38.55 28.34
N ASN A 445 27.78 -37.87 27.70
CA ASN A 445 28.10 -38.06 26.28
C ASN A 445 29.62 -38.07 26.02
N PRO A 446 30.40 -38.99 26.64
CA PRO A 446 31.86 -38.98 26.57
C PRO A 446 32.41 -39.18 25.16
N GLU A 447 31.79 -40.05 24.35
CA GLU A 447 32.24 -40.33 22.98
C GLU A 447 32.11 -39.08 22.09
N LYS A 448 31.04 -38.32 22.27
CA LYS A 448 30.84 -37.08 21.52
C LYS A 448 31.76 -35.96 21.98
N ALA A 449 32.11 -35.94 23.27
CA ALA A 449 33.09 -34.99 23.82
C ALA A 449 34.46 -35.18 23.16
N GLU A 450 34.91 -36.42 22.95
CA GLU A 450 36.12 -36.71 22.19
C GLU A 450 36.03 -36.32 20.71
N GLN A 451 34.89 -36.54 20.09
CA GLN A 451 34.65 -36.08 18.69
C GLN A 451 34.74 -34.57 18.55
N VAL A 452 34.24 -33.81 19.53
CA VAL A 452 34.31 -32.33 19.51
C VAL A 452 35.75 -31.85 19.68
N LYS A 453 36.57 -32.50 20.49
CA LYS A 453 38.00 -32.20 20.57
C LYS A 453 38.70 -32.34 19.22
N ALA A 454 38.34 -33.38 18.46
CA ALA A 454 38.89 -33.60 17.12
C ALA A 454 38.25 -32.68 16.05
N LYS A 455 37.01 -32.24 16.28
CA LYS A 455 36.24 -31.42 15.32
C LYS A 455 35.42 -30.35 16.06
N PRO A 456 36.00 -29.16 16.40
CA PRO A 456 35.35 -28.10 17.19
C PRO A 456 34.00 -27.62 16.69
N ALA A 457 33.76 -27.72 15.40
CA ALA A 457 32.45 -27.34 14.79
C ALA A 457 31.27 -28.14 15.36
N LEU A 458 31.51 -29.30 15.99
CA LEU A 458 30.45 -30.11 16.62
C LEU A 458 30.07 -29.63 18.05
N ALA A 459 30.74 -28.62 18.59
CA ALA A 459 30.42 -28.05 19.91
C ALA A 459 28.98 -27.50 20.01
N GLY A 460 28.41 -27.03 18.87
CA GLY A 460 27.05 -26.56 18.82
C GLY A 460 26.02 -27.60 19.27
N TRP A 461 26.30 -28.89 19.11
CA TRP A 461 25.43 -29.96 19.61
C TRP A 461 25.35 -29.96 21.14
N PHE A 462 26.50 -29.78 21.81
CA PHE A 462 26.57 -29.70 23.29
C PHE A 462 25.83 -28.45 23.80
N VAL A 463 25.99 -27.31 23.12
CA VAL A 463 25.22 -26.07 23.43
C VAL A 463 23.73 -26.38 23.41
N GLY A 464 23.24 -27.06 22.36
CA GLY A 464 21.84 -27.45 22.25
C GLY A 464 21.36 -28.36 23.40
N GLN A 465 22.17 -29.31 23.84
CA GLN A 465 21.83 -30.21 24.95
C GLN A 465 21.80 -29.48 26.30
N VAL A 466 22.79 -28.62 26.58
CA VAL A 466 22.82 -27.81 27.80
C VAL A 466 21.62 -26.83 27.81
N MET A 467 21.31 -26.20 26.69
CA MET A 467 20.12 -25.33 26.57
C MET A 467 18.83 -26.12 26.82
N LYS A 468 18.73 -27.35 26.33
CA LYS A 468 17.58 -28.23 26.60
C LYS A 468 17.50 -28.63 28.09
N ALA A 469 18.61 -29.01 28.69
CA ALA A 469 18.69 -29.39 30.11
C ALA A 469 18.35 -28.23 31.07
N THR A 470 18.68 -27.00 30.69
CA THR A 470 18.36 -25.78 31.44
C THR A 470 17.02 -25.14 31.08
N GLY A 471 16.18 -25.82 30.27
CA GLY A 471 14.91 -25.29 29.81
C GLY A 471 15.02 -24.01 28.97
N GLY A 472 16.16 -23.79 28.30
CA GLY A 472 16.44 -22.56 27.52
C GLY A 472 16.82 -21.35 28.35
N LYS A 473 17.01 -21.52 29.67
CA LYS A 473 17.32 -20.42 30.61
C LYS A 473 18.78 -20.10 30.75
N ALA A 474 19.73 -21.00 30.37
CA ALA A 474 21.15 -20.70 30.40
C ALA A 474 21.55 -19.66 29.36
N SER A 475 22.58 -18.86 29.65
CA SER A 475 23.19 -17.97 28.66
C SER A 475 23.94 -18.77 27.60
N PRO A 476 23.56 -18.71 26.30
CA PRO A 476 24.27 -19.42 25.24
C PRO A 476 25.75 -19.04 25.17
N GLN A 477 26.08 -17.78 25.48
CA GLN A 477 27.46 -17.29 25.48
C GLN A 477 28.25 -17.93 26.61
N ALA A 478 27.70 -17.92 27.84
CA ALA A 478 28.35 -18.56 29.00
C ALA A 478 28.51 -20.08 28.78
N VAL A 479 27.51 -20.73 28.21
CA VAL A 479 27.58 -22.17 27.85
C VAL A 479 28.69 -22.42 26.84
N ASN A 480 28.82 -21.60 25.79
CA ASN A 480 29.89 -21.72 24.79
C ASN A 480 31.27 -21.53 25.40
N GLU A 481 31.46 -20.52 26.26
CA GLU A 481 32.73 -20.24 26.92
C GLU A 481 33.13 -21.39 27.85
N LEU A 482 32.19 -21.90 28.64
CA LEU A 482 32.45 -23.05 29.52
C LEU A 482 32.72 -24.34 28.73
N LEU A 483 32.01 -24.61 27.66
CA LEU A 483 32.26 -25.75 26.79
C LEU A 483 33.65 -25.68 26.14
N LYS A 484 34.04 -24.51 25.63
CA LYS A 484 35.39 -24.31 25.09
C LYS A 484 36.46 -24.60 26.14
N LYS A 485 36.29 -24.03 27.32
CA LYS A 485 37.23 -24.26 28.47
C LYS A 485 37.29 -25.72 28.88
N LYS A 486 36.13 -26.38 29.04
CA LYS A 486 36.05 -27.77 29.53
C LYS A 486 36.47 -28.81 28.49
N LEU A 487 36.21 -28.59 27.23
CA LEU A 487 36.59 -29.49 26.13
C LEU A 487 37.97 -29.18 25.54
N GLY A 488 38.62 -28.07 25.98
CA GLY A 488 39.95 -27.68 25.50
C GLY A 488 39.98 -27.28 24.02
N ILE A 489 38.89 -26.66 23.52
CA ILE A 489 38.78 -26.21 22.13
C ILE A 489 38.88 -24.69 22.07
N ALA A 490 39.59 -24.19 21.04
CA ALA A 490 39.80 -22.74 20.83
C ALA A 490 38.58 -22.03 20.27
#